data_2453d4f326cc835e9a6033361b2bb3f4
#
_entry.id   2453d4f326cc835e9a6033361b2bb3f4
#
_cell.length_a   1.000
_cell.length_b   1.000
_cell.length_c   1.000
_cell.angle_alpha   90.00
_cell.angle_beta   90.00
_cell.angle_gamma   90.00
#
_symmetry.space_group_name_H-M   'P 1'
#
loop_
_entity.id
_entity.type
_entity.pdbx_description
1 polymer ?
#
loop_
_entity_poly.entity_id
_entity_poly.type
_entity_poly.pdbx_seq_one_letter_code
_entity_poly.pdbx_strand_id
1 'polypeptide(L)'
;MHSTRRQNSLTGDWVLVSPQRNSRPWVGSKESHPEIPAVPHDKNCPLCPGNQRAGEEQNPNYTGPFVFHNDFSALSLSRSSSLAETHSGNDPTVPSFIREEPATGECRVVCFDHQHHRSFADLSPSEVNAVLRLQRDQYRELMARYRCITLFENKGEMMGCSQPHPHGQIWAHEHISSLVATEDERQLTYFREHGTALLQDYTEWELSAEERLVFHNHDWLVVVPYWAAWPFETLVLPKTQISHFGALADDSLETLASTLATLTRAYDGLFNCRFPYSMGWHNAPTGEAAPHWRLHAHFYPPLLRSATVKKHMVGYEMLGEPQRDISPEQAAAELRALANSVTLDASEQV
;
A
#
# COMPACT_ATOMS: atom_id res chain seq x y z
N MET A 1 -23.99 -8.93 -17.77
CA MET A 1 -22.51 -9.18 -17.75
C MET A 1 -22.28 -10.62 -17.30
N HIS A 2 -21.34 -11.32 -17.92
CA HIS A 2 -21.00 -12.70 -17.55
C HIS A 2 -19.87 -12.70 -16.51
N SER A 3 -19.82 -13.75 -15.66
CA SER A 3 -18.68 -13.96 -14.77
C SER A 3 -17.45 -14.33 -15.61
N THR A 4 -16.29 -13.83 -15.19
CA THR A 4 -14.99 -14.14 -15.80
C THR A 4 -13.96 -14.45 -14.72
N ARG A 5 -12.94 -15.23 -15.07
CA ARG A 5 -11.74 -15.36 -14.26
C ARG A 5 -10.63 -14.55 -14.91
N ARG A 6 -9.93 -13.75 -14.11
CA ARG A 6 -8.82 -12.91 -14.57
C ARG A 6 -7.56 -13.29 -13.83
N GLN A 7 -6.48 -13.52 -14.55
CA GLN A 7 -5.21 -13.86 -13.92
C GLN A 7 -4.47 -12.59 -13.49
N ASN A 8 -3.97 -12.58 -12.27
CA ASN A 8 -3.03 -11.59 -11.78
C ASN A 8 -1.66 -11.87 -12.40
N SER A 9 -1.19 -10.99 -13.26
CA SER A 9 0.08 -11.17 -13.95
C SER A 9 1.28 -11.10 -13.01
N LEU A 10 1.17 -10.40 -11.87
CA LEU A 10 2.23 -10.28 -10.88
C LEU A 10 2.40 -11.54 -10.02
N THR A 11 1.31 -12.22 -9.65
CA THR A 11 1.37 -13.37 -8.73
C THR A 11 1.03 -14.70 -9.40
N GLY A 12 0.31 -14.68 -10.52
CA GLY A 12 -0.21 -15.87 -11.19
C GLY A 12 -1.56 -16.35 -10.66
N ASP A 13 -2.04 -15.76 -9.56
CA ASP A 13 -3.34 -16.11 -8.99
C ASP A 13 -4.50 -15.70 -9.89
N TRP A 14 -5.62 -16.39 -9.72
CA TRP A 14 -6.84 -16.07 -10.44
C TRP A 14 -7.85 -15.35 -9.56
N VAL A 15 -8.57 -14.41 -10.14
CA VAL A 15 -9.65 -13.65 -9.50
C VAL A 15 -10.96 -13.90 -10.24
N LEU A 16 -11.99 -14.34 -9.53
CA LEU A 16 -13.34 -14.52 -10.06
C LEU A 16 -14.09 -13.18 -10.03
N VAL A 17 -14.33 -12.60 -11.18
CA VAL A 17 -15.09 -11.35 -11.36
C VAL A 17 -16.53 -11.66 -11.69
N SER A 18 -17.47 -11.32 -10.80
CA SER A 18 -18.91 -11.66 -10.90
C SER A 18 -19.80 -10.43 -10.68
N PRO A 19 -19.90 -9.50 -11.65
CA PRO A 19 -20.57 -8.21 -11.46
C PRO A 19 -22.07 -8.34 -11.14
N GLN A 20 -22.74 -9.42 -11.58
CA GLN A 20 -24.13 -9.69 -11.24
C GLN A 20 -24.39 -9.86 -9.76
N ARG A 21 -23.38 -10.20 -8.96
CA ARG A 21 -23.51 -10.33 -7.48
C ARG A 21 -23.65 -8.97 -6.79
N ASN A 22 -23.31 -7.87 -7.46
CA ASN A 22 -23.49 -6.53 -6.92
C ASN A 22 -24.97 -6.17 -6.68
N SER A 23 -25.89 -6.78 -7.42
CA SER A 23 -27.34 -6.63 -7.23
C SER A 23 -27.92 -7.47 -6.09
N ARG A 24 -27.14 -8.32 -5.42
CA ARG A 24 -27.60 -9.14 -4.29
C ARG A 24 -28.05 -8.25 -3.12
N PRO A 25 -29.27 -8.45 -2.57
CA PRO A 25 -29.73 -7.75 -1.38
C PRO A 25 -28.76 -7.98 -0.23
N TRP A 26 -28.34 -6.91 0.43
CA TRP A 26 -27.46 -6.98 1.60
C TRP A 26 -28.30 -6.94 2.88
N VAL A 27 -28.28 -8.05 3.64
CA VAL A 27 -28.96 -8.20 4.92
C VAL A 27 -27.95 -8.40 6.05
N GLY A 28 -26.65 -8.34 5.75
CA GLY A 28 -25.57 -8.53 6.71
C GLY A 28 -25.32 -7.31 7.62
N SER A 29 -24.34 -7.42 8.49
CA SER A 29 -23.94 -6.34 9.39
C SER A 29 -23.54 -5.08 8.62
N LYS A 30 -23.87 -3.93 9.18
CA LYS A 30 -23.40 -2.62 8.76
C LYS A 30 -22.47 -2.11 9.86
N GLU A 31 -21.21 -1.90 9.51
CA GLU A 31 -20.25 -1.30 10.44
C GLU A 31 -20.47 0.22 10.47
N SER A 32 -20.47 0.81 11.66
CA SER A 32 -20.48 2.27 11.82
C SER A 32 -19.04 2.78 11.79
N HIS A 33 -18.80 3.89 11.12
CA HIS A 33 -17.53 4.60 11.24
C HIS A 33 -17.67 5.57 12.42
N PRO A 34 -16.87 5.41 13.49
CA PRO A 34 -16.80 6.44 14.52
C PRO A 34 -16.28 7.73 13.87
N GLU A 35 -16.95 8.84 14.09
CA GLU A 35 -16.38 10.14 13.77
C GLU A 35 -15.10 10.32 14.57
N ILE A 36 -13.99 10.53 13.90
CA ILE A 36 -12.74 10.89 14.57
C ILE A 36 -12.92 12.33 15.06
N PRO A 37 -12.86 12.58 16.38
CA PRO A 37 -12.95 13.93 16.90
C PRO A 37 -11.89 14.81 16.22
N ALA A 38 -12.26 16.01 15.77
CA ALA A 38 -11.34 16.98 15.16
C ALA A 38 -10.41 17.60 16.22
N VAL A 39 -9.68 16.75 16.95
CA VAL A 39 -8.75 17.16 18.01
C VAL A 39 -7.36 17.23 17.43
N PRO A 40 -6.74 18.43 17.33
CA PRO A 40 -5.40 18.58 16.75
C PRO A 40 -4.32 17.81 17.51
N HIS A 41 -4.48 17.60 18.81
CA HIS A 41 -3.54 16.89 19.66
C HIS A 41 -4.32 16.09 20.73
N ASP A 42 -4.08 14.78 20.78
CA ASP A 42 -4.60 13.91 21.84
C ASP A 42 -3.47 13.56 22.80
N LYS A 43 -3.61 13.97 24.07
CA LYS A 43 -2.62 13.72 25.13
C LYS A 43 -2.36 12.24 25.45
N ASN A 44 -3.28 11.36 25.07
CA ASN A 44 -3.16 9.91 25.27
C ASN A 44 -2.60 9.18 24.05
N CYS A 45 -2.44 9.86 22.91
CA CYS A 45 -1.91 9.27 21.70
C CYS A 45 -0.38 9.15 21.76
N PRO A 46 0.20 7.94 21.66
CA PRO A 46 1.65 7.76 21.71
C PRO A 46 2.38 8.34 20.49
N LEU A 47 1.66 8.74 19.45
CA LEU A 47 2.22 9.29 18.21
C LEU A 47 2.22 10.82 18.19
N CYS A 48 1.39 11.49 19.00
CA CYS A 48 1.36 12.96 19.03
C CYS A 48 2.70 13.59 19.49
N PRO A 49 3.05 14.78 18.98
CA PRO A 49 4.24 15.51 19.42
C PRO A 49 4.27 15.71 20.94
N GLY A 50 5.45 15.57 21.54
CA GLY A 50 5.67 15.78 22.98
C GLY A 50 5.09 14.71 23.90
N ASN A 51 4.33 13.74 23.39
CA ASN A 51 3.77 12.67 24.21
C ASN A 51 4.79 11.54 24.48
N GLN A 52 4.56 10.82 25.55
CA GLN A 52 5.32 9.62 25.89
C GLN A 52 4.85 8.46 25.01
N ARG A 53 5.82 7.69 24.47
CA ARG A 53 5.59 6.44 23.77
C ARG A 53 5.51 5.26 24.76
N ALA A 54 5.33 4.05 24.21
CA ALA A 54 5.44 2.84 25.00
C ALA A 54 6.87 2.70 25.51
N GLY A 55 7.05 2.73 26.81
CA GLY A 55 8.36 2.77 27.45
C GLY A 55 8.66 4.14 28.05
N GLU A 56 9.94 4.51 28.13
CA GLU A 56 10.38 5.78 28.74
C GLU A 56 10.67 6.89 27.71
N GLU A 57 10.61 6.58 26.41
CA GLU A 57 10.90 7.54 25.36
C GLU A 57 9.75 8.54 25.14
N GLN A 58 10.12 9.78 24.85
CA GLN A 58 9.20 10.86 24.55
C GLN A 58 9.41 11.36 23.12
N ASN A 59 8.30 11.60 22.40
CA ASN A 59 8.37 12.23 21.09
C ASN A 59 8.88 13.66 21.20
N PRO A 60 9.72 14.13 20.26
CA PRO A 60 10.00 15.56 20.15
C PRO A 60 8.73 16.33 19.80
N ASN A 61 8.74 17.65 19.98
CA ASN A 61 7.67 18.54 19.51
C ASN A 61 7.81 18.77 17.99
N TYR A 62 7.59 17.73 17.19
CA TYR A 62 7.67 17.81 15.73
C TYR A 62 6.47 18.56 15.13
N THR A 63 6.71 19.25 14.02
CA THR A 63 5.72 20.10 13.32
C THR A 63 5.50 19.69 11.85
N GLY A 64 6.17 18.64 11.40
CA GLY A 64 6.07 18.03 10.07
C GLY A 64 6.15 16.50 10.19
N PRO A 65 6.48 15.77 9.14
CA PRO A 65 6.61 14.32 9.21
C PRO A 65 7.76 13.93 10.15
N PHE A 66 7.56 12.84 10.91
CA PHE A 66 8.51 12.37 11.92
C PHE A 66 8.65 10.85 11.85
N VAL A 67 9.85 10.33 12.06
CA VAL A 67 10.15 8.90 12.04
C VAL A 67 10.84 8.46 13.31
N PHE A 68 10.52 7.25 13.78
CA PHE A 68 11.16 6.60 14.90
C PHE A 68 11.14 5.07 14.78
N HIS A 69 12.00 4.38 15.52
CA HIS A 69 11.96 2.92 15.59
C HIS A 69 10.69 2.45 16.29
N ASN A 70 10.03 1.43 15.71
CA ASN A 70 8.80 0.89 16.29
C ASN A 70 9.10 0.25 17.66
N ASP A 71 8.45 0.73 18.72
CA ASP A 71 8.60 0.23 20.09
C ASP A 71 8.18 -1.25 20.22
N PHE A 72 7.34 -1.74 19.30
CA PHE A 72 6.86 -3.13 19.20
C PHE A 72 7.28 -3.76 17.87
N SER A 73 8.57 -3.72 17.55
CA SER A 73 9.07 -4.28 16.29
C SER A 73 8.80 -5.78 16.20
N ALA A 74 8.24 -6.20 15.06
CA ALA A 74 8.07 -7.63 14.74
C ALA A 74 9.38 -8.27 14.27
N LEU A 75 10.39 -7.46 13.92
CA LEU A 75 11.69 -7.90 13.44
C LEU A 75 12.75 -7.64 14.53
N SER A 76 13.74 -8.51 14.61
CA SER A 76 14.86 -8.38 15.54
C SER A 76 16.03 -7.68 14.87
N LEU A 77 16.62 -6.66 15.54
CA LEU A 77 17.77 -5.89 15.02
C LEU A 77 19.05 -6.73 14.85
N SER A 78 19.19 -7.82 15.59
CA SER A 78 20.33 -8.72 15.48
C SER A 78 19.89 -10.18 15.50
N ARG A 79 20.66 -11.03 14.83
CA ARG A 79 20.54 -12.48 15.05
C ARG A 79 20.90 -12.78 16.49
N SER A 80 19.90 -13.08 17.32
CA SER A 80 20.18 -13.58 18.66
C SER A 80 20.95 -14.91 18.53
N SER A 81 22.13 -14.99 19.10
CA SER A 81 22.92 -16.22 19.10
C SER A 81 22.19 -17.39 19.75
N SER A 82 21.23 -17.12 20.63
CA SER A 82 20.40 -18.14 21.29
C SER A 82 19.33 -18.79 20.40
N LEU A 83 18.85 -18.07 19.35
CA LEU A 83 17.87 -18.63 18.38
C LEU A 83 18.57 -19.44 17.28
N ALA A 84 19.83 -19.12 16.94
CA ALA A 84 20.61 -19.85 15.95
C ALA A 84 20.96 -21.27 16.42
N GLU A 85 20.90 -21.57 17.72
CA GLU A 85 21.25 -22.89 18.29
C GLU A 85 20.03 -23.81 18.42
N THR A 86 18.79 -23.30 18.42
CA THR A 86 17.61 -24.11 18.74
C THR A 86 16.96 -24.81 17.56
N HIS A 87 17.09 -24.28 16.32
CA HIS A 87 16.49 -24.91 15.12
C HIS A 87 17.33 -24.63 13.86
N SER A 88 18.65 -24.82 13.94
CA SER A 88 19.46 -24.81 12.72
C SER A 88 18.99 -25.98 11.85
N GLY A 89 18.82 -25.75 10.55
CA GLY A 89 18.35 -26.77 9.57
C GLY A 89 19.19 -28.04 9.48
N ASN A 90 20.03 -28.30 10.48
CA ASN A 90 20.89 -29.45 10.66
C ASN A 90 20.48 -30.37 11.83
N ASP A 91 19.35 -30.10 12.53
CA ASP A 91 18.86 -31.03 13.53
C ASP A 91 18.22 -32.25 12.80
N PRO A 92 18.85 -33.44 12.86
CA PRO A 92 18.36 -34.63 12.18
C PRO A 92 17.01 -35.13 12.73
N THR A 93 16.55 -34.61 13.87
CA THR A 93 15.26 -34.98 14.47
C THR A 93 14.12 -34.14 13.91
N VAL A 94 14.38 -33.01 13.24
CA VAL A 94 13.36 -32.15 12.63
C VAL A 94 13.15 -32.56 11.16
N PRO A 95 11.92 -32.90 10.76
CA PRO A 95 11.63 -33.26 9.39
C PRO A 95 11.97 -32.10 8.42
N SER A 96 12.48 -32.41 7.22
CA SER A 96 12.94 -31.43 6.23
C SER A 96 11.84 -30.48 5.72
N PHE A 97 10.57 -30.79 5.93
CA PHE A 97 9.42 -29.93 5.59
C PHE A 97 9.08 -28.91 6.69
N ILE A 98 9.70 -29.00 7.86
CA ILE A 98 9.61 -27.98 8.93
C ILE A 98 10.82 -27.05 8.78
N ARG A 99 10.57 -25.78 8.51
CA ARG A 99 11.62 -24.78 8.33
C ARG A 99 11.32 -23.55 9.17
N GLU A 100 12.35 -23.03 9.81
CA GLU A 100 12.33 -21.81 10.59
C GLU A 100 13.60 -21.00 10.29
N GLU A 101 13.46 -19.69 10.14
CA GLU A 101 14.58 -18.77 9.92
C GLU A 101 14.45 -17.57 10.85
N PRO A 102 15.56 -17.00 11.32
CA PRO A 102 15.52 -15.77 12.11
C PRO A 102 14.92 -14.62 11.29
N ALA A 103 13.92 -13.92 11.85
CA ALA A 103 13.34 -12.72 11.27
C ALA A 103 14.15 -11.49 11.66
N THR A 104 15.27 -11.26 10.97
CA THR A 104 16.20 -10.15 11.23
C THR A 104 15.83 -8.94 10.38
N GLY A 105 15.72 -7.78 11.02
CA GLY A 105 15.37 -6.54 10.34
C GLY A 105 15.05 -5.40 11.30
N GLU A 106 14.44 -4.37 10.75
CA GLU A 106 14.13 -3.13 11.43
C GLU A 106 12.71 -2.65 11.04
N CYS A 107 11.94 -2.21 12.03
CA CYS A 107 10.62 -1.60 11.81
C CYS A 107 10.66 -0.14 12.25
N ARG A 108 10.22 0.77 11.39
CA ARG A 108 10.07 2.21 11.69
C ARG A 108 8.62 2.62 11.56
N VAL A 109 8.19 3.56 12.42
CA VAL A 109 6.90 4.27 12.31
C VAL A 109 7.19 5.65 11.73
N VAL A 110 6.37 6.06 10.76
CA VAL A 110 6.44 7.38 10.10
C VAL A 110 5.13 8.10 10.37
N CYS A 111 5.15 9.09 11.27
CA CYS A 111 4.03 10.02 11.44
C CYS A 111 4.01 10.98 10.26
N PHE A 112 2.87 11.14 9.61
CA PHE A 112 2.74 11.97 8.41
C PHE A 112 2.53 13.45 8.72
N ASP A 113 1.86 13.74 9.85
CA ASP A 113 1.60 15.07 10.34
C ASP A 113 1.68 15.12 11.87
N HIS A 114 1.86 16.29 12.41
CA HIS A 114 1.80 16.57 13.84
C HIS A 114 0.36 16.62 14.39
N GLN A 115 -0.64 16.84 13.52
CA GLN A 115 -2.05 16.95 13.91
C GLN A 115 -2.72 15.58 13.90
N HIS A 116 -3.29 15.23 15.07
CA HIS A 116 -3.87 13.91 15.34
C HIS A 116 -5.04 13.52 14.44
N HIS A 117 -5.88 14.49 14.07
CA HIS A 117 -7.15 14.24 13.37
C HIS A 117 -7.04 14.24 11.85
N ARG A 118 -5.91 14.63 11.29
CA ARG A 118 -5.72 14.68 9.82
C ARG A 118 -5.50 13.26 9.25
N SER A 119 -5.77 13.11 7.98
CA SER A 119 -5.42 11.93 7.18
C SER A 119 -4.61 12.36 5.97
N PHE A 120 -4.10 11.42 5.20
CA PHE A 120 -3.34 11.72 3.99
C PHE A 120 -4.14 12.58 2.99
N ALA A 121 -5.47 12.38 2.91
CA ALA A 121 -6.37 13.17 2.07
C ALA A 121 -6.50 14.66 2.51
N ASP A 122 -6.25 14.95 3.79
CA ASP A 122 -6.32 16.31 4.34
C ASP A 122 -5.01 17.09 4.14
N LEU A 123 -3.93 16.41 3.73
CA LEU A 123 -2.64 17.04 3.49
C LEU A 123 -2.62 17.78 2.14
N SER A 124 -1.94 18.90 2.11
CA SER A 124 -1.60 19.58 0.85
C SER A 124 -0.56 18.77 0.07
N PRO A 125 -0.45 18.94 -1.25
CA PRO A 125 0.60 18.28 -2.03
C PRO A 125 2.03 18.55 -1.50
N SER A 126 2.30 19.73 -0.95
CA SER A 126 3.60 20.05 -0.36
C SER A 126 3.87 19.29 0.95
N GLU A 127 2.85 19.09 1.79
CA GLU A 127 2.95 18.27 3.00
C GLU A 127 3.13 16.80 2.66
N VAL A 128 2.38 16.29 1.67
CA VAL A 128 2.56 14.93 1.14
C VAL A 128 3.98 14.74 0.60
N ASN A 129 4.50 15.71 -0.17
CA ASN A 129 5.87 15.66 -0.68
C ASN A 129 6.91 15.61 0.46
N ALA A 130 6.69 16.32 1.56
CA ALA A 130 7.58 16.24 2.73
C ALA A 130 7.59 14.81 3.35
N VAL A 131 6.43 14.15 3.44
CA VAL A 131 6.33 12.75 3.88
C VAL A 131 7.11 11.83 2.93
N LEU A 132 6.90 11.96 1.62
CA LEU A 132 7.54 11.13 0.61
C LEU A 132 9.08 11.31 0.59
N ARG A 133 9.56 12.55 0.77
CA ARG A 133 11.00 12.83 0.91
C ARG A 133 11.59 12.14 2.14
N LEU A 134 10.92 12.24 3.30
CA LEU A 134 11.34 11.52 4.51
C LEU A 134 11.36 10.01 4.27
N GLN A 135 10.32 9.43 3.70
CA GLN A 135 10.24 8.00 3.38
C GLN A 135 11.36 7.57 2.42
N ARG A 136 11.64 8.36 1.36
CA ARG A 136 12.74 8.07 0.43
C ARG A 136 14.11 8.09 1.12
N ASP A 137 14.34 9.05 1.99
CA ASP A 137 15.61 9.16 2.71
C ASP A 137 15.78 7.99 3.69
N GLN A 138 14.71 7.56 4.36
CA GLN A 138 14.70 6.35 5.19
C GLN A 138 14.95 5.09 4.33
N TYR A 139 14.33 5.00 3.16
CA TYR A 139 14.56 3.89 2.24
C TYR A 139 16.04 3.80 1.81
N ARG A 140 16.64 4.95 1.43
CA ARG A 140 18.05 5.04 1.01
C ARG A 140 19.01 4.61 2.13
N GLU A 141 18.72 4.95 3.37
CA GLU A 141 19.50 4.50 4.52
C GLU A 141 19.38 2.98 4.71
N LEU A 142 18.17 2.45 4.65
CA LEU A 142 17.88 1.05 4.92
C LEU A 142 18.37 0.11 3.82
N MET A 143 18.33 0.53 2.54
CA MET A 143 18.74 -0.31 1.42
C MET A 143 20.25 -0.67 1.42
N ALA A 144 21.06 0.05 2.17
CA ALA A 144 22.45 -0.29 2.37
C ALA A 144 22.67 -1.53 3.26
N ARG A 145 21.64 -1.92 4.03
CA ARG A 145 21.72 -3.00 5.04
C ARG A 145 20.73 -4.15 4.78
N TYR A 146 19.60 -3.87 4.16
CA TYR A 146 18.50 -4.82 4.03
C TYR A 146 18.14 -5.06 2.56
N ARG A 147 17.70 -6.27 2.25
CA ARG A 147 17.38 -6.71 0.90
C ARG A 147 15.92 -6.46 0.50
N CYS A 148 15.01 -6.42 1.46
CA CYS A 148 13.59 -6.20 1.22
C CYS A 148 13.10 -5.07 2.13
N ILE A 149 12.51 -4.04 1.54
CA ILE A 149 12.01 -2.85 2.25
C ILE A 149 10.61 -2.55 1.75
N THR A 150 9.66 -2.59 2.67
CA THR A 150 8.24 -2.31 2.41
C THR A 150 7.82 -1.06 3.16
N LEU A 151 7.32 -0.07 2.44
CA LEU A 151 6.67 1.11 2.99
C LEU A 151 5.16 0.90 2.89
N PHE A 152 4.42 1.04 3.97
CA PHE A 152 2.99 0.79 3.96
C PHE A 152 2.22 1.66 4.96
N GLU A 153 0.93 1.80 4.73
CA GLU A 153 -0.04 2.45 5.60
C GLU A 153 -1.27 1.56 5.75
N ASN A 154 -1.81 1.52 6.97
CA ASN A 154 -3.15 1.03 7.24
C ASN A 154 -4.00 2.20 7.71
N LYS A 155 -4.93 2.68 6.89
CA LYS A 155 -5.85 3.77 7.23
C LYS A 155 -7.20 3.21 7.68
N GLY A 156 -7.61 3.63 8.86
CA GLY A 156 -8.92 3.28 9.43
C GLY A 156 -8.93 1.99 10.26
N GLU A 157 -9.80 1.96 11.27
CA GLU A 157 -9.95 0.85 12.20
C GLU A 157 -10.28 -0.47 11.48
N MET A 158 -11.10 -0.41 10.41
CA MET A 158 -11.44 -1.58 9.58
C MET A 158 -10.22 -2.29 8.95
N MET A 159 -9.11 -1.57 8.78
CA MET A 159 -7.87 -2.11 8.25
C MET A 159 -6.86 -2.45 9.35
N GLY A 160 -7.30 -2.51 10.60
CA GLY A 160 -6.44 -2.84 11.73
C GLY A 160 -5.55 -1.69 12.19
N CYS A 161 -5.85 -0.46 11.79
CA CYS A 161 -5.16 0.71 12.32
C CYS A 161 -5.54 0.91 13.78
N SER A 162 -4.56 0.77 14.69
CA SER A 162 -4.78 0.87 16.13
C SER A 162 -4.75 2.32 16.65
N GLN A 163 -4.21 3.25 15.86
CA GLN A 163 -4.04 4.66 16.22
C GLN A 163 -4.58 5.54 15.09
N PRO A 164 -5.54 6.45 15.35
CA PRO A 164 -6.10 7.31 14.33
C PRO A 164 -5.16 8.43 13.86
N HIS A 165 -4.08 8.71 14.61
CA HIS A 165 -3.03 9.65 14.19
C HIS A 165 -2.43 9.20 12.85
N PRO A 166 -2.28 10.11 11.84
CA PRO A 166 -1.84 9.72 10.51
C PRO A 166 -0.41 9.18 10.51
N HIS A 167 -0.26 7.90 10.21
CA HIS A 167 1.04 7.25 10.19
C HIS A 167 1.10 6.07 9.24
N GLY A 168 2.31 5.78 8.80
CA GLY A 168 2.67 4.55 8.10
C GLY A 168 3.85 3.87 8.77
N GLN A 169 4.32 2.81 8.14
CA GLN A 169 5.46 2.04 8.63
C GLN A 169 6.44 1.73 7.51
N ILE A 170 7.68 1.49 7.88
CA ILE A 170 8.73 0.95 7.01
C ILE A 170 9.29 -0.29 7.69
N TRP A 171 9.14 -1.44 7.02
CA TRP A 171 9.75 -2.69 7.47
C TRP A 171 10.86 -3.06 6.50
N ALA A 172 12.06 -3.26 7.03
CA ALA A 172 13.24 -3.61 6.27
C ALA A 172 13.87 -4.88 6.84
N HIS A 173 14.13 -5.88 6.02
CA HIS A 173 14.64 -7.18 6.46
C HIS A 173 15.57 -7.84 5.45
N GLU A 174 16.36 -8.81 5.90
CA GLU A 174 17.36 -9.50 5.08
C GLU A 174 16.75 -10.54 4.11
N HIS A 175 15.66 -11.19 4.50
CA HIS A 175 14.96 -12.13 3.64
C HIS A 175 14.07 -11.40 2.63
N ILE A 176 13.79 -12.02 1.50
CA ILE A 176 12.81 -11.53 0.54
C ILE A 176 11.45 -12.12 0.91
N SER A 177 10.43 -11.28 1.11
CA SER A 177 9.08 -11.75 1.44
C SER A 177 8.51 -12.58 0.28
N SER A 178 7.69 -13.58 0.61
CA SER A 178 7.16 -14.55 -0.38
C SER A 178 6.43 -13.86 -1.53
N LEU A 179 5.64 -12.82 -1.24
CA LEU A 179 4.91 -12.09 -2.29
C LEU A 179 5.86 -11.38 -3.24
N VAL A 180 6.85 -10.65 -2.71
CA VAL A 180 7.88 -9.97 -3.52
C VAL A 180 8.70 -10.97 -4.34
N ALA A 181 9.06 -12.12 -3.77
CA ALA A 181 9.77 -13.19 -4.49
C ALA A 181 8.94 -13.75 -5.66
N THR A 182 7.64 -13.96 -5.45
CA THR A 182 6.74 -14.42 -6.52
C THR A 182 6.63 -13.39 -7.64
N GLU A 183 6.46 -12.12 -7.30
CA GLU A 183 6.37 -11.03 -8.28
C GLU A 183 7.70 -10.86 -9.04
N ASP A 184 8.84 -11.00 -8.34
CA ASP A 184 10.16 -10.90 -8.96
C ASP A 184 10.38 -12.02 -10.00
N GLU A 185 10.08 -13.25 -9.64
CA GLU A 185 10.19 -14.39 -10.55
C GLU A 185 9.31 -14.23 -11.80
N ARG A 186 8.07 -13.77 -11.63
CA ARG A 186 7.14 -13.60 -12.74
C ARG A 186 7.52 -12.43 -13.66
N GLN A 187 7.89 -11.30 -13.09
CA GLN A 187 8.36 -10.15 -13.86
C GLN A 187 9.67 -10.47 -14.59
N LEU A 188 10.59 -11.21 -13.95
CA LEU A 188 11.83 -11.66 -14.59
C LEU A 188 11.58 -12.65 -15.73
N THR A 189 10.64 -13.58 -15.56
CA THR A 189 10.23 -14.52 -16.60
C THR A 189 9.67 -13.78 -17.81
N TYR A 190 8.73 -12.85 -17.57
CA TYR A 190 8.17 -12.01 -18.63
C TYR A 190 9.25 -11.23 -19.38
N PHE A 191 10.17 -10.60 -18.63
CA PHE A 191 11.27 -9.82 -19.21
C PHE A 191 12.18 -10.67 -20.10
N ARG A 192 12.47 -11.92 -19.70
CA ARG A 192 13.27 -12.85 -20.52
C ARG A 192 12.56 -13.26 -21.80
N GLU A 193 11.24 -13.39 -21.78
CA GLU A 193 10.44 -13.80 -22.92
C GLU A 193 10.14 -12.66 -23.89
N HIS A 194 9.96 -11.44 -23.39
CA HIS A 194 9.47 -10.29 -24.16
C HIS A 194 10.52 -9.17 -24.37
N GLY A 195 11.58 -9.13 -23.55
CA GLY A 195 12.61 -8.08 -23.62
C GLY A 195 12.21 -6.74 -22.99
N THR A 196 10.99 -6.65 -22.44
CA THR A 196 10.41 -5.47 -21.78
C THR A 196 9.89 -5.83 -20.39
N ALA A 197 9.81 -4.86 -19.47
CA ALA A 197 9.24 -5.11 -18.15
C ALA A 197 7.72 -5.29 -18.23
N LEU A 198 7.15 -6.28 -17.52
CA LEU A 198 5.72 -6.60 -17.51
C LEU A 198 4.86 -5.36 -17.21
N LEU A 199 5.20 -4.63 -16.15
CA LEU A 199 4.44 -3.43 -15.75
C LEU A 199 4.68 -2.23 -16.69
N GLN A 200 5.70 -2.26 -17.56
CA GLN A 200 5.84 -1.29 -18.65
C GLN A 200 4.78 -1.55 -19.72
N ASP A 201 4.73 -2.75 -20.24
CA ASP A 201 3.76 -3.11 -21.28
C ASP A 201 2.33 -2.98 -20.75
N TYR A 202 2.10 -3.33 -19.47
CA TYR A 202 0.82 -3.13 -18.81
C TYR A 202 0.44 -1.64 -18.71
N THR A 203 1.38 -0.76 -18.36
CA THR A 203 1.16 0.69 -18.30
C THR A 203 0.79 1.26 -19.68
N GLU A 204 1.50 0.87 -20.72
CA GLU A 204 1.25 1.30 -22.10
C GLU A 204 -0.11 0.81 -22.59
N TRP A 205 -0.46 -0.43 -22.28
CA TRP A 205 -1.76 -0.99 -22.62
C TRP A 205 -2.93 -0.27 -21.93
N GLU A 206 -2.83 0.00 -20.61
CA GLU A 206 -3.88 0.69 -19.86
C GLU A 206 -4.05 2.16 -20.30
N LEU A 207 -2.95 2.84 -20.65
CA LEU A 207 -2.99 4.19 -21.24
C LEU A 207 -3.66 4.21 -22.60
N SER A 208 -3.49 3.17 -23.42
CA SER A 208 -4.12 3.05 -24.74
C SER A 208 -5.58 2.64 -24.65
N ALA A 209 -5.93 1.73 -23.74
CA ALA A 209 -7.29 1.20 -23.61
C ALA A 209 -8.22 2.14 -22.83
N GLU A 210 -7.68 2.91 -21.88
CA GLU A 210 -8.40 3.84 -20.98
C GLU A 210 -9.59 3.23 -20.20
N GLU A 211 -9.79 1.91 -20.26
CA GLU A 211 -10.95 1.25 -19.64
C GLU A 211 -10.87 1.27 -18.11
N ARG A 212 -9.70 0.96 -17.55
CA ARG A 212 -9.43 0.86 -16.11
C ARG A 212 -8.56 2.00 -15.59
N LEU A 213 -8.24 2.96 -16.44
CA LEU A 213 -7.54 4.18 -16.09
C LEU A 213 -8.42 5.02 -15.16
N VAL A 214 -7.90 5.35 -13.97
CA VAL A 214 -8.54 6.31 -13.06
C VAL A 214 -8.12 7.73 -13.45
N PHE A 215 -6.84 8.01 -13.42
CA PHE A 215 -6.22 9.23 -13.94
C PHE A 215 -4.71 9.03 -14.13
N HIS A 216 -4.05 9.99 -14.76
CA HIS A 216 -2.59 10.05 -14.86
C HIS A 216 -2.12 11.51 -14.91
N ASN A 217 -0.86 11.72 -14.55
CA ASN A 217 -0.13 12.97 -14.82
C ASN A 217 1.10 12.69 -15.71
N HIS A 218 2.06 13.58 -15.71
CA HIS A 218 3.30 13.42 -16.51
C HIS A 218 4.04 12.12 -16.15
N ASP A 219 4.24 11.83 -14.85
CA ASP A 219 5.11 10.75 -14.39
C ASP A 219 4.37 9.50 -13.90
N TRP A 220 3.11 9.63 -13.49
CA TRP A 220 2.37 8.60 -12.77
C TRP A 220 1.07 8.20 -13.46
N LEU A 221 0.71 6.94 -13.28
CA LEU A 221 -0.53 6.33 -13.72
C LEU A 221 -1.25 5.72 -12.52
N VAL A 222 -2.54 5.93 -12.39
CA VAL A 222 -3.43 5.27 -11.42
C VAL A 222 -4.47 4.47 -12.17
N VAL A 223 -4.51 3.17 -11.92
CA VAL A 223 -5.46 2.23 -12.57
C VAL A 223 -6.14 1.35 -11.53
N VAL A 224 -7.34 0.88 -11.83
CA VAL A 224 -7.90 -0.31 -11.19
C VAL A 224 -7.36 -1.52 -11.96
N PRO A 225 -6.48 -2.36 -11.36
CA PRO A 225 -5.84 -3.40 -12.15
C PRO A 225 -6.83 -4.40 -12.73
N TYR A 226 -6.53 -4.93 -13.92
CA TYR A 226 -7.37 -5.90 -14.63
C TYR A 226 -7.78 -7.09 -13.75
N TRP A 227 -6.89 -7.48 -12.85
CA TRP A 227 -7.01 -8.58 -11.91
C TRP A 227 -7.39 -8.14 -10.49
N ALA A 228 -7.87 -6.92 -10.29
CA ALA A 228 -8.18 -6.41 -8.95
C ALA A 228 -9.06 -7.38 -8.15
N ALA A 229 -8.66 -7.68 -6.93
CA ALA A 229 -9.37 -8.55 -6.01
C ALA A 229 -10.25 -7.78 -5.02
N TRP A 230 -9.82 -6.58 -4.61
CA TRP A 230 -10.61 -5.71 -3.72
C TRP A 230 -11.51 -4.78 -4.54
N PRO A 231 -12.66 -4.31 -3.98
CA PRO A 231 -13.69 -3.60 -4.77
C PRO A 231 -13.18 -2.40 -5.55
N PHE A 232 -12.43 -1.52 -4.91
CA PHE A 232 -11.85 -0.31 -5.50
C PHE A 232 -10.31 -0.34 -5.41
N GLU A 233 -9.72 -1.51 -5.52
CA GLU A 233 -8.27 -1.69 -5.58
C GLU A 233 -7.67 -0.81 -6.66
N THR A 234 -6.57 -0.13 -6.35
CA THR A 234 -5.79 0.61 -7.36
C THR A 234 -4.32 0.25 -7.31
N LEU A 235 -3.69 0.41 -8.46
CA LEU A 235 -2.25 0.36 -8.68
C LEU A 235 -1.79 1.77 -9.05
N VAL A 236 -0.72 2.23 -8.39
CA VAL A 236 -0.01 3.46 -8.74
C VAL A 236 1.33 3.07 -9.35
N LEU A 237 1.56 3.47 -10.58
CA LEU A 237 2.69 3.08 -11.41
C LEU A 237 3.45 4.30 -11.93
N PRO A 238 4.80 4.33 -11.89
CA PRO A 238 5.56 5.30 -12.64
C PRO A 238 5.48 4.97 -14.14
N LYS A 239 5.39 5.98 -15.00
CA LYS A 239 5.43 5.80 -16.46
C LYS A 239 6.83 5.51 -16.97
N THR A 240 7.86 5.88 -16.22
CA THR A 240 9.27 5.60 -16.53
C THR A 240 9.79 4.40 -15.73
N GLN A 241 10.92 3.84 -16.19
CA GLN A 241 11.55 2.71 -15.52
C GLN A 241 12.20 3.14 -14.20
N ILE A 242 11.53 2.84 -13.09
CA ILE A 242 12.00 3.05 -11.73
C ILE A 242 11.77 1.74 -10.98
N SER A 243 12.79 1.16 -10.37
CA SER A 243 12.70 -0.15 -9.72
C SER A 243 12.45 -0.09 -8.21
N HIS A 244 12.76 1.01 -7.55
CA HIS A 244 12.59 1.16 -6.11
C HIS A 244 12.39 2.61 -5.68
N PHE A 245 11.79 2.81 -4.52
CA PHE A 245 11.40 4.12 -3.97
C PHE A 245 12.60 5.07 -3.77
N GLY A 246 13.76 4.53 -3.40
CA GLY A 246 14.99 5.31 -3.23
C GLY A 246 15.53 5.94 -4.52
N ALA A 247 15.12 5.44 -5.71
CA ALA A 247 15.54 5.99 -7.00
C ALA A 247 14.70 7.18 -7.46
N LEU A 248 13.60 7.52 -6.77
CA LEU A 248 12.73 8.63 -7.12
C LEU A 248 13.49 9.96 -7.07
N ALA A 249 13.41 10.73 -8.14
CA ALA A 249 13.91 12.11 -8.21
C ALA A 249 12.94 13.06 -7.48
N ASP A 250 13.40 14.28 -7.20
CA ASP A 250 12.59 15.27 -6.49
C ASP A 250 11.35 15.67 -7.28
N ASP A 251 11.46 15.88 -8.59
CA ASP A 251 10.36 16.22 -9.48
C ASP A 251 9.32 15.07 -9.53
N SER A 252 9.79 13.81 -9.57
CA SER A 252 8.91 12.63 -9.53
C SER A 252 8.18 12.50 -8.18
N LEU A 253 8.78 12.93 -7.07
CA LEU A 253 8.11 12.98 -5.77
C LEU A 253 7.03 14.06 -5.71
N GLU A 254 7.24 15.22 -6.34
CA GLU A 254 6.24 16.29 -6.40
C GLU A 254 5.00 15.87 -7.20
N THR A 255 5.20 15.23 -8.34
CA THR A 255 4.10 14.68 -9.14
C THR A 255 3.43 13.49 -8.48
N LEU A 256 4.18 12.65 -7.72
CA LEU A 256 3.62 11.60 -6.88
C LEU A 256 2.78 12.16 -5.75
N ALA A 257 3.25 13.22 -5.09
CA ALA A 257 2.50 13.87 -4.01
C ALA A 257 1.12 14.35 -4.48
N SER A 258 1.06 14.97 -5.63
CA SER A 258 -0.19 15.39 -6.26
C SER A 258 -1.07 14.17 -6.63
N THR A 259 -0.47 13.10 -7.14
CA THR A 259 -1.16 11.85 -7.46
C THR A 259 -1.81 11.23 -6.22
N LEU A 260 -1.07 11.07 -5.13
CA LEU A 260 -1.58 10.47 -3.90
C LEU A 260 -2.63 11.36 -3.22
N ALA A 261 -2.44 12.67 -3.21
CA ALA A 261 -3.44 13.60 -2.69
C ALA A 261 -4.77 13.52 -3.47
N THR A 262 -4.71 13.45 -4.80
CA THR A 262 -5.89 13.28 -5.65
C THR A 262 -6.58 11.93 -5.41
N LEU A 263 -5.81 10.84 -5.38
CA LEU A 263 -6.36 9.49 -5.18
C LEU A 263 -7.03 9.33 -3.82
N THR A 264 -6.37 9.80 -2.74
CA THR A 264 -6.92 9.65 -1.38
C THR A 264 -8.17 10.50 -1.16
N ARG A 265 -8.25 11.69 -1.77
CA ARG A 265 -9.48 12.51 -1.79
C ARG A 265 -10.58 11.87 -2.62
N ALA A 266 -10.28 11.28 -3.77
CA ALA A 266 -11.24 10.54 -4.57
C ALA A 266 -11.80 9.35 -3.77
N TYR A 267 -10.97 8.64 -3.01
CA TYR A 267 -11.42 7.59 -2.11
C TYR A 267 -12.38 8.12 -1.02
N ASP A 268 -12.03 9.22 -0.35
CA ASP A 268 -12.89 9.81 0.69
C ASP A 268 -14.23 10.27 0.10
N GLY A 269 -14.26 10.71 -1.16
CA GLY A 269 -15.48 11.08 -1.91
C GLY A 269 -16.38 9.89 -2.27
N LEU A 270 -15.86 8.66 -2.36
CA LEU A 270 -16.55 7.51 -2.92
C LEU A 270 -17.84 7.14 -2.14
N PHE A 271 -17.82 7.25 -0.83
CA PHE A 271 -18.99 7.05 0.03
C PHE A 271 -19.15 8.19 1.04
N ASN A 272 -18.55 9.33 0.75
CA ASN A 272 -18.51 10.51 1.63
C ASN A 272 -18.10 10.14 3.06
N CYS A 273 -16.96 9.47 3.18
CA CYS A 273 -16.41 9.03 4.46
C CYS A 273 -14.88 9.07 4.42
N ARG A 274 -14.22 9.05 5.57
CA ARG A 274 -12.78 8.77 5.66
C ARG A 274 -12.54 7.33 5.22
N PHE A 275 -12.24 7.16 3.93
CA PHE A 275 -12.20 5.88 3.28
C PHE A 275 -11.05 5.03 3.80
N PRO A 276 -11.31 3.82 4.35
CA PRO A 276 -10.27 2.93 4.85
C PRO A 276 -9.55 2.21 3.71
N TYR A 277 -8.26 2.00 3.86
CA TYR A 277 -7.45 1.18 2.96
C TYR A 277 -6.18 0.66 3.67
N SER A 278 -5.63 -0.42 3.16
CA SER A 278 -4.21 -0.70 3.30
C SER A 278 -3.52 -0.36 1.99
N MET A 279 -2.37 0.31 2.08
CA MET A 279 -1.55 0.58 0.91
C MET A 279 -0.10 0.21 1.19
N GLY A 280 0.65 -0.12 0.15
CA GLY A 280 2.09 -0.35 0.29
C GLY A 280 2.82 -0.30 -1.04
N TRP A 281 4.13 -0.02 -0.96
CA TRP A 281 5.05 0.03 -2.08
C TRP A 281 5.80 -1.29 -2.23
N HIS A 282 5.73 -1.89 -3.42
CA HIS A 282 6.55 -3.00 -3.83
C HIS A 282 7.79 -2.48 -4.57
N ASN A 283 8.93 -2.73 -3.96
CA ASN A 283 10.25 -2.36 -4.44
C ASN A 283 10.98 -3.60 -4.94
N ALA A 284 11.84 -3.45 -5.95
CA ALA A 284 12.78 -4.49 -6.30
C ALA A 284 13.63 -4.87 -5.08
N PRO A 285 13.97 -6.16 -4.89
CA PRO A 285 14.99 -6.55 -3.93
C PRO A 285 16.27 -5.75 -4.13
N THR A 286 16.88 -5.29 -3.03
CA THR A 286 18.11 -4.48 -3.12
C THR A 286 19.35 -5.33 -3.40
N GLY A 287 20.38 -4.70 -3.95
CA GLY A 287 21.71 -5.31 -4.15
C GLY A 287 21.99 -5.78 -5.57
N GLU A 288 20.99 -5.86 -6.45
CA GLU A 288 21.17 -6.25 -7.84
C GLU A 288 20.40 -5.32 -8.78
N ALA A 289 20.84 -5.22 -10.04
CA ALA A 289 20.09 -4.49 -11.05
C ALA A 289 18.80 -5.24 -11.41
N ALA A 290 17.67 -4.56 -11.39
CA ALA A 290 16.37 -5.14 -11.66
C ALA A 290 15.64 -4.44 -12.83
N PRO A 291 16.13 -4.60 -14.08
CA PRO A 291 15.51 -3.97 -15.24
C PRO A 291 14.11 -4.53 -15.56
N HIS A 292 13.81 -5.72 -15.08
CA HIS A 292 12.51 -6.38 -15.18
C HIS A 292 11.46 -5.82 -14.19
N TRP A 293 11.93 -5.25 -13.08
CA TRP A 293 11.06 -4.76 -12.02
C TRP A 293 10.66 -3.29 -12.22
N ARG A 294 9.39 -2.98 -12.00
CA ARG A 294 8.92 -1.60 -11.90
C ARG A 294 8.31 -1.37 -10.52
N LEU A 295 8.74 -0.27 -9.86
CA LEU A 295 8.12 0.21 -8.63
C LEU A 295 6.61 0.35 -8.80
N HIS A 296 5.84 -0.11 -7.84
CA HIS A 296 4.39 0.06 -7.84
C HIS A 296 3.82 0.11 -6.43
N ALA A 297 2.72 0.82 -6.26
CA ALA A 297 1.98 0.80 -5.01
C ALA A 297 0.60 0.19 -5.22
N HIS A 298 0.23 -0.65 -4.26
CA HIS A 298 -1.12 -1.22 -4.15
C HIS A 298 -1.94 -0.45 -3.14
N PHE A 299 -3.22 -0.24 -3.43
CA PHE A 299 -4.23 0.17 -2.47
C PHE A 299 -5.31 -0.90 -2.40
N TYR A 300 -5.58 -1.40 -1.20
CA TYR A 300 -6.54 -2.46 -0.90
C TYR A 300 -7.66 -1.95 0.00
N PRO A 301 -8.70 -1.31 -0.54
CA PRO A 301 -9.80 -0.80 0.24
C PRO A 301 -10.86 -1.87 0.49
N PRO A 302 -11.44 -1.97 1.71
CA PRO A 302 -12.39 -3.02 2.06
C PRO A 302 -13.84 -2.68 1.70
N LEU A 303 -14.20 -1.41 1.50
CA LEU A 303 -15.58 -1.00 1.28
C LEU A 303 -16.10 -1.41 -0.09
N LEU A 304 -17.31 -1.99 -0.13
CA LEU A 304 -17.88 -2.59 -1.33
C LEU A 304 -19.01 -1.75 -1.96
N ARG A 305 -19.98 -1.29 -1.18
CA ARG A 305 -21.22 -0.67 -1.68
C ARG A 305 -21.63 0.60 -0.95
N SER A 306 -21.05 0.83 0.20
CA SER A 306 -21.33 1.99 1.05
C SER A 306 -20.26 2.11 2.12
N ALA A 307 -20.25 3.22 2.83
CA ALA A 307 -19.37 3.44 3.98
C ALA A 307 -19.45 2.34 5.06
N THR A 308 -20.53 1.56 5.10
CA THR A 308 -20.81 0.59 6.16
C THR A 308 -20.81 -0.87 5.71
N VAL A 309 -20.52 -1.14 4.43
CA VAL A 309 -20.52 -2.51 3.87
C VAL A 309 -19.13 -2.90 3.43
N LYS A 310 -18.51 -3.77 4.21
CA LYS A 310 -17.14 -4.25 4.01
C LYS A 310 -17.13 -5.56 3.23
N LYS A 311 -16.18 -5.69 2.30
CA LYS A 311 -15.82 -6.97 1.73
C LYS A 311 -14.97 -7.75 2.73
N HIS A 312 -15.32 -8.99 2.91
CA HIS A 312 -14.51 -9.97 3.64
C HIS A 312 -13.92 -10.98 2.66
N MET A 313 -12.64 -11.30 2.83
CA MET A 313 -11.99 -12.44 2.17
C MET A 313 -12.23 -13.67 3.05
N VAL A 314 -13.33 -14.39 2.80
CA VAL A 314 -13.80 -15.53 3.62
C VAL A 314 -14.36 -16.64 2.75
N GLY A 315 -14.55 -17.82 3.33
CA GLY A 315 -15.17 -18.96 2.64
C GLY A 315 -14.43 -19.33 1.37
N TYR A 316 -15.05 -19.13 0.22
CA TYR A 316 -14.46 -19.46 -1.08
C TYR A 316 -13.12 -18.77 -1.34
N GLU A 317 -12.99 -17.50 -0.94
CA GLU A 317 -11.76 -16.74 -1.16
C GLU A 317 -10.57 -17.25 -0.34
N MET A 318 -10.81 -17.82 0.84
CA MET A 318 -9.77 -18.45 1.67
C MET A 318 -9.44 -19.90 1.23
N LEU A 319 -10.37 -20.58 0.55
CA LEU A 319 -10.25 -21.99 0.17
C LEU A 319 -9.98 -22.20 -1.32
N GLY A 320 -10.20 -21.20 -2.12
CA GLY A 320 -10.09 -21.25 -3.57
C GLY A 320 -9.36 -20.04 -4.13
N GLU A 321 -10.10 -19.05 -4.60
CA GLU A 321 -9.55 -17.84 -5.23
C GLU A 321 -10.36 -16.60 -4.85
N PRO A 322 -9.77 -15.39 -4.83
CA PRO A 322 -10.48 -14.15 -4.58
C PRO A 322 -11.68 -13.98 -5.54
N GLN A 323 -12.78 -13.43 -5.01
CA GLN A 323 -13.99 -13.13 -5.78
C GLN A 323 -14.39 -11.67 -5.55
N ARG A 324 -14.79 -10.98 -6.61
CA ARG A 324 -15.27 -9.60 -6.53
C ARG A 324 -16.62 -9.40 -7.20
N ASP A 325 -17.39 -8.47 -6.63
CA ASP A 325 -18.77 -8.17 -7.06
C ASP A 325 -18.88 -6.94 -7.99
N ILE A 326 -17.84 -6.10 -8.06
CA ILE A 326 -17.77 -4.95 -8.96
C ILE A 326 -16.63 -5.17 -9.97
N SER A 327 -16.87 -4.90 -11.25
CA SER A 327 -15.81 -5.06 -12.25
C SER A 327 -14.73 -3.97 -12.11
N PRO A 328 -13.46 -4.25 -12.48
CA PRO A 328 -12.41 -3.24 -12.52
C PRO A 328 -12.80 -2.00 -13.31
N GLU A 329 -13.48 -2.16 -14.46
CA GLU A 329 -13.93 -1.10 -15.35
C GLU A 329 -14.94 -0.17 -14.65
N GLN A 330 -15.91 -0.75 -13.93
CA GLN A 330 -16.90 0.02 -13.17
C GLN A 330 -16.24 0.78 -12.02
N ALA A 331 -15.39 0.11 -11.24
CA ALA A 331 -14.67 0.75 -10.14
C ALA A 331 -13.78 1.91 -10.63
N ALA A 332 -13.10 1.73 -11.77
CA ALA A 332 -12.30 2.79 -12.37
C ALA A 332 -13.15 3.97 -12.83
N ALA A 333 -14.30 3.72 -13.43
CA ALA A 333 -15.21 4.80 -13.88
C ALA A 333 -15.72 5.65 -12.70
N GLU A 334 -16.08 5.02 -11.58
CA GLU A 334 -16.53 5.71 -10.37
C GLU A 334 -15.39 6.55 -9.76
N LEU A 335 -14.20 5.97 -9.61
CA LEU A 335 -13.04 6.69 -9.08
C LEU A 335 -12.58 7.83 -10.00
N ARG A 336 -12.62 7.63 -11.33
CA ARG A 336 -12.27 8.66 -12.33
C ARG A 336 -13.18 9.87 -12.21
N ALA A 337 -14.48 9.66 -12.06
CA ALA A 337 -15.45 10.76 -11.90
C ALA A 337 -15.11 11.63 -10.67
N LEU A 338 -14.74 11.00 -9.56
CA LEU A 338 -14.36 11.69 -8.32
C LEU A 338 -13.00 12.37 -8.43
N ALA A 339 -12.00 11.71 -9.04
CA ALA A 339 -10.68 12.31 -9.25
C ALA A 339 -10.76 13.58 -10.11
N ASN A 340 -11.60 13.58 -11.14
CA ASN A 340 -11.83 14.74 -11.98
C ASN A 340 -12.47 15.90 -11.18
N SER A 341 -13.43 15.63 -10.29
CA SER A 341 -14.01 16.68 -9.45
C SER A 341 -12.98 17.29 -8.48
N VAL A 342 -12.15 16.47 -7.84
CA VAL A 342 -11.06 16.92 -6.97
C VAL A 342 -10.08 17.86 -7.71
N THR A 343 -9.79 17.57 -8.97
CA THR A 343 -8.87 18.36 -9.79
C THR A 343 -9.48 19.71 -10.20
N LEU A 344 -10.79 19.76 -10.49
CA LEU A 344 -11.51 20.98 -10.83
C LEU A 344 -11.59 21.93 -9.63
N ASP A 345 -11.95 21.41 -8.45
CA ASP A 345 -12.01 22.21 -7.22
C ASP A 345 -10.66 22.85 -6.87
N ALA A 346 -9.55 22.14 -7.12
CA ALA A 346 -8.21 22.67 -6.90
C ALA A 346 -7.84 23.78 -7.89
N SER A 347 -8.37 23.77 -9.11
CA SER A 347 -8.12 24.79 -10.13
C SER A 347 -8.94 26.07 -9.94
N GLU A 348 -10.08 26.00 -9.26
CA GLU A 348 -10.94 27.16 -8.94
C GLU A 348 -10.47 27.94 -7.69
N GLN A 349 -9.56 27.38 -6.90
CA GLN A 349 -9.02 28.00 -5.69
C GLN A 349 -7.69 28.75 -5.92
N VAL A 350 -7.18 28.81 -7.13
CA VAL A 350 -5.99 29.55 -7.57
C VAL A 350 -6.38 30.79 -8.36
#